data_6a3c767f17e1888022069d23589397e1
#
_entry.id   6a3c767f17e1888022069d23589397e1
#
_cell.length_a   1.000
_cell.length_b   1.000
_cell.length_c   1.000
_cell.angle_alpha   90.00
_cell.angle_beta   90.00
_cell.angle_gamma   90.00
#
_symmetry.space_group_name_H-M   'P 1'
#
loop_
_entity.id
_entity.type
_entity.pdbx_description
1 polymer ?
#
loop_
_entity_poly.entity_id
_entity_poly.type
_entity_poly.pdbx_seq_one_letter_code
_entity_poly.pdbx_strand_id
1 'polypeptide(L)'
;MNSIFKFSVLLFIIRAIMPIMTLIVPSFLLLPLCIFILYYISLHGIKISIIHKRELRYLFLLIAILIIIASSNNFGDIIMRIYEQMNCAFVPSLLVLYIISSNDKLQLSKSLLYCLYFVLLITTITTAVGNIIYPFASREMATGMGDNVELLRQYYRYNIGGFDFIYTISLMVPIMVYVAKNHHKYRVYALLLLASSISAIYLSSYTTALLISLAGLMCVFLPAVMTRHSVKKYLISILLVTFLCYESLPIILQTLSGFVDNEEIAIRLKDISDMISGTQLDDSSDIATRQNLYEDSLSGFLENPILGIQVMRGGHSFVLCIMCYYGLIGIIMLYLMFRYLYNVFFKPFIRCNMYGHIYIVYVLYILVLILNPRTYLFLPMFCIPLFSYYFSDVIYKTKMA
;
A
#
# COMPACT_ATOMS: atom_id res chain seq x y z
N MET A 1 29.99 1.93 -6.50
CA MET A 1 29.04 1.27 -5.57
C MET A 1 29.36 -0.21 -5.51
N ASN A 2 29.42 -0.80 -4.32
CA ASN A 2 29.78 -2.20 -4.12
C ASN A 2 28.73 -3.13 -4.74
N SER A 3 29.15 -4.10 -5.56
CA SER A 3 28.25 -5.08 -6.21
C SER A 3 27.46 -5.91 -5.20
N ILE A 4 28.06 -6.20 -4.04
CA ILE A 4 27.41 -6.93 -2.94
C ILE A 4 26.22 -6.12 -2.40
N PHE A 5 26.39 -4.82 -2.18
CA PHE A 5 25.29 -3.96 -1.70
C PHE A 5 24.14 -3.93 -2.71
N LYS A 6 24.44 -3.76 -4.01
CA LYS A 6 23.42 -3.78 -5.07
C LYS A 6 22.66 -5.11 -5.07
N PHE A 7 23.38 -6.22 -5.00
CA PHE A 7 22.76 -7.55 -4.93
C PHE A 7 21.87 -7.71 -3.70
N SER A 8 22.35 -7.28 -2.52
CA SER A 8 21.58 -7.33 -1.27
C SER A 8 20.28 -6.56 -1.35
N VAL A 9 20.31 -5.36 -1.94
CA VAL A 9 19.10 -4.55 -2.13
C VAL A 9 18.13 -5.20 -3.12
N LEU A 10 18.64 -5.76 -4.22
CA LEU A 10 17.80 -6.48 -5.18
C LEU A 10 17.14 -7.70 -4.55
N LEU A 11 17.91 -8.49 -3.80
CA LEU A 11 17.39 -9.66 -3.08
C LEU A 11 16.32 -9.26 -2.06
N PHE A 12 16.53 -8.16 -1.33
CA PHE A 12 15.55 -7.62 -0.38
C PHE A 12 14.22 -7.29 -1.08
N ILE A 13 14.26 -6.60 -2.22
CA ILE A 13 13.06 -6.22 -2.99
C ILE A 13 12.33 -7.46 -3.52
N ILE A 14 13.08 -8.39 -4.12
CA ILE A 14 12.51 -9.63 -4.66
C ILE A 14 11.81 -10.40 -3.54
N ARG A 15 12.47 -10.53 -2.38
CA ARG A 15 11.89 -11.21 -1.21
C ARG A 15 10.66 -10.52 -0.64
N ALA A 16 10.62 -9.18 -0.69
CA ALA A 16 9.49 -8.42 -0.17
C ALA A 16 8.22 -8.53 -1.03
N ILE A 17 8.37 -8.81 -2.33
CA ILE A 17 7.26 -8.78 -3.31
C ILE A 17 6.85 -10.17 -3.78
N MET A 18 7.81 -11.08 -3.99
CA MET A 18 7.55 -12.42 -4.54
C MET A 18 7.29 -13.44 -3.43
N PRO A 19 6.08 -13.99 -3.30
CA PRO A 19 5.76 -15.00 -2.28
C PRO A 19 6.65 -16.24 -2.33
N ILE A 20 7.01 -16.74 -3.52
CA ILE A 20 7.90 -17.89 -3.67
C ILE A 20 9.25 -17.69 -2.95
N MET A 21 9.72 -16.45 -2.88
CA MET A 21 11.00 -16.15 -2.21
C MET A 21 10.93 -16.36 -0.69
N THR A 22 9.74 -16.45 -0.10
CA THR A 22 9.59 -16.80 1.32
C THR A 22 10.01 -18.24 1.59
N LEU A 23 9.91 -19.12 0.60
CA LEU A 23 10.35 -20.51 0.68
C LEU A 23 11.84 -20.67 0.44
N ILE A 24 12.44 -19.79 -0.39
CA ILE A 24 13.85 -19.85 -0.79
C ILE A 24 14.74 -19.09 0.20
N VAL A 25 14.28 -17.90 0.62
CA VAL A 25 15.00 -17.03 1.56
C VAL A 25 14.20 -16.98 2.86
N PRO A 26 14.50 -17.83 3.82
CA PRO A 26 13.78 -17.88 5.09
C PRO A 26 13.93 -16.58 5.87
N SER A 27 12.95 -16.32 6.73
CA SER A 27 12.84 -15.03 7.45
C SER A 27 14.08 -14.71 8.29
N PHE A 28 14.77 -15.71 8.84
CA PHE A 28 15.99 -15.48 9.64
C PHE A 28 17.16 -14.90 8.82
N LEU A 29 17.22 -15.13 7.48
CA LEU A 29 18.22 -14.52 6.61
C LEU A 29 17.90 -13.08 6.23
N LEU A 30 16.66 -12.66 6.36
CA LEU A 30 16.23 -11.30 6.02
C LEU A 30 16.78 -10.28 7.03
N LEU A 31 16.90 -10.63 8.30
CA LEU A 31 17.46 -9.75 9.33
C LEU A 31 18.94 -9.40 9.10
N PRO A 32 19.86 -10.35 8.87
CA PRO A 32 21.23 -10.03 8.48
C PRO A 32 21.32 -9.18 7.20
N LEU A 33 20.44 -9.45 6.24
CA LEU A 33 20.36 -8.67 4.99
C LEU A 33 19.99 -7.21 5.28
N CYS A 34 18.99 -6.97 6.11
CA CYS A 34 18.60 -5.64 6.56
C CYS A 34 19.72 -4.92 7.31
N ILE A 35 20.38 -5.62 8.25
CA ILE A 35 21.52 -5.09 9.01
C ILE A 35 22.66 -4.70 8.06
N PHE A 36 22.98 -5.53 7.07
CA PHE A 36 24.00 -5.21 6.08
C PHE A 36 23.65 -3.99 5.25
N ILE A 37 22.40 -3.88 4.79
CA ILE A 37 21.93 -2.70 4.04
C ILE A 37 22.06 -1.44 4.89
N LEU A 38 21.63 -1.49 6.15
CA LEU A 38 21.71 -0.35 7.08
C LEU A 38 23.16 0.04 7.39
N TYR A 39 24.02 -0.96 7.64
CA TYR A 39 25.45 -0.75 7.87
C TYR A 39 26.11 -0.07 6.66
N TYR A 40 25.84 -0.57 5.46
CA TYR A 40 26.37 0.06 4.23
C TYR A 40 25.90 1.50 4.06
N ILE A 41 24.60 1.76 4.28
CA ILE A 41 24.04 3.11 4.23
C ILE A 41 24.70 4.02 5.27
N SER A 42 24.97 3.53 6.47
CA SER A 42 25.61 4.29 7.55
C SER A 42 27.04 4.70 7.20
N LEU A 43 27.82 3.78 6.62
CA LEU A 43 29.21 4.02 6.22
C LEU A 43 29.33 5.05 5.07
N HIS A 44 28.45 4.96 4.08
CA HIS A 44 28.51 5.81 2.89
C HIS A 44 27.75 7.14 3.05
N GLY A 45 27.14 7.34 4.19
CA GLY A 45 26.45 8.55 4.59
C GLY A 45 25.21 8.85 3.73
N ILE A 46 24.17 9.28 4.37
CA ILE A 46 23.05 9.94 3.70
C ILE A 46 23.35 11.43 3.82
N LYS A 47 23.55 12.14 2.70
CA LYS A 47 23.55 13.60 2.70
C LYS A 47 22.10 14.07 2.96
N ILE A 48 21.64 13.85 4.17
CA ILE A 48 20.29 14.20 4.56
C ILE A 48 20.26 15.69 4.82
N SER A 49 19.40 16.41 4.12
CA SER A 49 19.11 17.81 4.46
C SER A 49 18.57 17.91 5.89
N ILE A 50 18.70 19.07 6.53
CA ILE A 50 18.22 19.31 7.91
C ILE A 50 16.73 18.95 8.04
N ILE A 51 15.94 19.15 6.99
CA ILE A 51 14.52 18.82 6.95
C ILE A 51 14.30 17.29 7.06
N HIS A 52 15.07 16.50 6.30
CA HIS A 52 14.98 15.03 6.36
C HIS A 52 15.47 14.45 7.69
N LYS A 53 16.46 15.09 8.35
CA LYS A 53 16.90 14.68 9.70
C LYS A 53 15.77 14.79 10.73
N ARG A 54 14.97 15.86 10.65
CA ARG A 54 13.82 16.04 11.54
C ARG A 54 12.75 14.98 11.28
N GLU A 55 12.45 14.70 10.02
CA GLU A 55 11.44 13.71 9.64
C GLU A 55 11.86 12.29 10.02
N LEU A 56 13.14 11.94 9.90
CA LEU A 56 13.67 10.68 10.40
C LEU A 56 13.45 10.50 11.90
N ARG A 57 13.55 11.56 12.71
CA ARG A 57 13.24 11.49 14.15
C ARG A 57 11.78 11.08 14.38
N TYR A 58 10.84 11.58 13.58
CA TYR A 58 9.43 11.15 13.67
C TYR A 58 9.24 9.69 13.30
N LEU A 59 9.97 9.20 12.29
CA LEU A 59 9.94 7.77 11.94
C LEU A 59 10.48 6.90 13.08
N PHE A 60 11.62 7.28 13.67
CA PHE A 60 12.19 6.58 14.82
C PHE A 60 11.23 6.61 16.01
N LEU A 61 10.62 7.77 16.30
CA LEU A 61 9.64 7.90 17.35
C LEU A 61 8.42 7.01 17.10
N LEU A 62 7.89 7.00 15.88
CA LEU A 62 6.79 6.14 15.49
C LEU A 62 7.14 4.66 15.70
N ILE A 63 8.30 4.23 15.21
CA ILE A 63 8.75 2.84 15.37
C ILE A 63 8.96 2.50 16.85
N ALA A 64 9.57 3.38 17.63
CA ALA A 64 9.76 3.17 19.06
C ALA A 64 8.42 3.05 19.80
N ILE A 65 7.45 3.91 19.49
CA ILE A 65 6.10 3.82 20.05
C ILE A 65 5.43 2.50 19.65
N LEU A 66 5.49 2.11 18.37
CA LEU A 66 4.94 0.83 17.91
C LEU A 66 5.58 -0.37 18.62
N ILE A 67 6.89 -0.32 18.88
CA ILE A 67 7.62 -1.34 19.61
C ILE A 67 7.18 -1.37 21.10
N ILE A 68 7.14 -0.22 21.77
CA ILE A 68 6.75 -0.12 23.19
C ILE A 68 5.33 -0.67 23.38
N ILE A 69 4.44 -0.34 22.47
CA ILE A 69 3.04 -0.76 22.52
C ILE A 69 2.89 -2.26 22.22
N ALA A 70 3.69 -2.81 21.29
CA ALA A 70 3.72 -4.24 21.05
C ALA A 70 4.33 -5.03 22.22
N SER A 71 5.13 -4.37 23.06
CA SER A 71 5.86 -4.99 24.17
C SER A 71 5.03 -5.26 25.41
N SER A 72 3.76 -4.85 25.44
CA SER A 72 2.93 -4.96 26.64
C SER A 72 2.60 -6.40 27.05
N ASN A 73 2.80 -7.39 26.18
CA ASN A 73 2.34 -8.75 26.42
C ASN A 73 3.41 -9.85 26.46
N ASN A 74 4.45 -9.83 25.60
CA ASN A 74 5.51 -10.86 25.61
C ASN A 74 6.77 -10.39 24.88
N PHE A 75 7.96 -10.76 25.37
CA PHE A 75 9.25 -10.40 24.75
C PHE A 75 9.40 -10.95 23.32
N GLY A 76 8.84 -12.12 23.02
CA GLY A 76 8.82 -12.70 21.68
C GLY A 76 8.07 -11.83 20.67
N ASP A 77 6.96 -11.24 21.07
CA ASP A 77 6.14 -10.36 20.23
C ASP A 77 6.88 -9.05 19.91
N ILE A 78 7.69 -8.53 20.84
CA ILE A 78 8.53 -7.35 20.59
C ILE A 78 9.51 -7.62 19.45
N ILE A 79 10.24 -8.74 19.51
CA ILE A 79 11.24 -9.09 18.49
C ILE A 79 10.56 -9.23 17.12
N MET A 80 9.40 -9.90 17.08
CA MET A 80 8.65 -10.07 15.83
C MET A 80 8.18 -8.73 15.27
N ARG A 81 7.67 -7.83 16.10
CA ARG A 81 7.26 -6.48 15.68
C ARG A 81 8.41 -5.60 15.23
N ILE A 82 9.55 -5.65 15.93
CA ILE A 82 10.78 -4.98 15.47
C ILE A 82 11.15 -5.49 14.08
N TYR A 83 11.16 -6.80 13.90
CA TYR A 83 11.49 -7.43 12.64
C TYR A 83 10.53 -6.99 11.50
N GLU A 84 9.23 -7.00 11.74
CA GLU A 84 8.23 -6.53 10.78
C GLU A 84 8.46 -5.07 10.39
N GLN A 85 8.66 -4.17 11.38
CA GLN A 85 8.87 -2.75 11.13
C GLN A 85 10.20 -2.47 10.41
N MET A 86 11.25 -3.24 10.70
CA MET A 86 12.53 -3.17 10.00
C MET A 86 12.33 -3.46 8.50
N ASN A 87 11.59 -4.52 8.17
CA ASN A 87 11.40 -4.96 6.79
C ASN A 87 10.41 -4.09 6.01
N CYS A 88 9.30 -3.69 6.63
CA CYS A 88 8.21 -3.02 5.92
C CYS A 88 8.35 -1.50 5.87
N ALA A 89 9.01 -0.88 6.85
CA ALA A 89 9.07 0.58 6.96
C ALA A 89 10.49 1.13 7.00
N PHE A 90 11.33 0.65 7.90
CA PHE A 90 12.59 1.32 8.23
C PHE A 90 13.63 1.16 7.11
N VAL A 91 13.95 -0.08 6.72
CA VAL A 91 14.90 -0.35 5.63
C VAL A 91 14.44 0.24 4.30
N PRO A 92 13.17 0.06 3.87
CA PRO A 92 12.64 0.70 2.67
C PRO A 92 12.79 2.22 2.67
N SER A 93 12.41 2.87 3.77
CA SER A 93 12.49 4.34 3.87
C SER A 93 13.92 4.86 3.79
N LEU A 94 14.86 4.26 4.53
CA LEU A 94 16.27 4.66 4.50
C LEU A 94 16.90 4.39 3.14
N LEU A 95 16.53 3.29 2.49
CA LEU A 95 17.02 2.97 1.15
C LEU A 95 16.56 4.02 0.12
N VAL A 96 15.29 4.44 0.16
CA VAL A 96 14.78 5.51 -0.70
C VAL A 96 15.51 6.83 -0.42
N LEU A 97 15.65 7.22 0.86
CA LEU A 97 16.39 8.43 1.24
C LEU A 97 17.85 8.37 0.78
N TYR A 98 18.48 7.20 0.89
CA TYR A 98 19.84 6.97 0.38
C TYR A 98 19.90 7.15 -1.13
N ILE A 99 18.94 6.65 -1.90
CA ILE A 99 18.87 6.79 -3.36
C ILE A 99 18.66 8.25 -3.76
N ILE A 100 17.75 8.95 -3.08
CA ILE A 100 17.40 10.35 -3.40
C ILE A 100 18.50 11.32 -2.98
N SER A 101 19.34 10.96 -2.01
CA SER A 101 20.35 11.87 -1.41
C SER A 101 21.50 12.27 -2.33
N SER A 102 21.74 11.58 -3.45
CA SER A 102 22.82 11.94 -4.38
C SER A 102 22.51 11.54 -5.82
N ASN A 103 22.89 12.44 -6.75
CA ASN A 103 22.72 12.22 -8.19
C ASN A 103 23.55 11.04 -8.73
N ASP A 104 24.65 10.69 -8.05
CA ASP A 104 25.54 9.57 -8.44
C ASP A 104 24.86 8.20 -8.33
N LYS A 105 23.69 8.12 -7.67
CA LYS A 105 22.92 6.90 -7.46
C LYS A 105 21.81 6.69 -8.49
N LEU A 106 21.74 7.50 -9.54
CA LEU A 106 20.76 7.37 -10.62
C LEU A 106 20.80 5.97 -11.27
N GLN A 107 22.01 5.42 -11.46
CA GLN A 107 22.17 4.08 -12.02
C GLN A 107 21.60 2.98 -11.10
N LEU A 108 21.75 3.16 -9.77
CA LEU A 108 21.13 2.27 -8.80
C LEU A 108 19.61 2.36 -8.87
N SER A 109 19.05 3.59 -8.85
CA SER A 109 17.60 3.78 -8.91
C SER A 109 17.00 3.17 -10.19
N LYS A 110 17.69 3.29 -11.32
CA LYS A 110 17.28 2.67 -12.58
C LYS A 110 17.27 1.14 -12.52
N SER A 111 18.32 0.54 -11.95
CA SER A 111 18.38 -0.93 -11.78
C SER A 111 17.29 -1.44 -10.84
N LEU A 112 17.02 -0.70 -9.76
CA LEU A 112 15.97 -1.04 -8.81
C LEU A 112 14.57 -0.89 -9.42
N LEU A 113 14.36 0.13 -10.25
CA LEU A 113 13.12 0.32 -10.98
C LEU A 113 12.82 -0.85 -11.92
N TYR A 114 13.82 -1.28 -12.72
CA TYR A 114 13.65 -2.44 -13.58
C TYR A 114 13.38 -3.71 -12.78
N CYS A 115 14.15 -3.95 -11.71
CA CYS A 115 13.91 -5.09 -10.82
C CYS A 115 12.48 -5.07 -10.29
N LEU A 116 12.05 -3.93 -9.73
CA LEU A 116 10.71 -3.75 -9.16
C LEU A 116 9.63 -3.97 -10.22
N TYR A 117 9.83 -3.42 -11.42
CA TYR A 117 8.90 -3.64 -12.54
C TYR A 117 8.75 -5.13 -12.90
N PHE A 118 9.88 -5.83 -13.11
CA PHE A 118 9.85 -7.25 -13.49
C PHE A 118 9.27 -8.12 -12.38
N VAL A 119 9.61 -7.85 -11.13
CA VAL A 119 9.10 -8.59 -9.98
C VAL A 119 7.59 -8.39 -9.83
N LEU A 120 7.11 -7.14 -9.95
CA LEU A 120 5.68 -6.85 -9.95
C LEU A 120 4.96 -7.54 -11.12
N LEU A 121 5.51 -7.44 -12.34
CA LEU A 121 4.91 -8.06 -13.53
C LEU A 121 4.81 -9.59 -13.40
N ILE A 122 5.90 -10.25 -13.01
CA ILE A 122 5.91 -11.70 -12.81
C ILE A 122 4.89 -12.08 -11.74
N THR A 123 4.89 -11.40 -10.60
CA THR A 123 3.99 -11.74 -9.51
C THR A 123 2.52 -11.44 -9.87
N THR A 124 2.22 -10.39 -10.64
CA THR A 124 0.85 -10.15 -11.12
C THR A 124 0.37 -11.25 -12.07
N ILE A 125 1.22 -11.66 -13.02
CA ILE A 125 0.87 -12.73 -13.97
C ILE A 125 0.66 -14.05 -13.22
N THR A 126 1.60 -14.43 -12.35
CA THR A 126 1.49 -15.68 -11.57
C THR A 126 0.31 -15.65 -10.62
N THR A 127 -0.03 -14.49 -10.07
CA THR A 127 -1.23 -14.32 -9.23
C THR A 127 -2.51 -14.49 -10.04
N ALA A 128 -2.60 -13.89 -11.24
CA ALA A 128 -3.75 -14.05 -12.10
C ALA A 128 -3.94 -15.52 -12.51
N VAL A 129 -2.88 -16.16 -12.99
CA VAL A 129 -2.91 -17.60 -13.36
C VAL A 129 -3.21 -18.47 -12.14
N GLY A 130 -2.59 -18.17 -11.00
CA GLY A 130 -2.80 -18.91 -9.75
C GLY A 130 -4.25 -18.85 -9.27
N ASN A 131 -4.91 -17.69 -9.35
CA ASN A 131 -6.33 -17.58 -8.97
C ASN A 131 -7.29 -18.21 -10.02
N ILE A 132 -6.86 -18.46 -11.24
CA ILE A 132 -7.62 -19.30 -12.19
C ILE A 132 -7.56 -20.78 -11.77
N ILE A 133 -6.38 -21.26 -11.37
CA ILE A 133 -6.14 -22.65 -10.97
C ILE A 133 -6.73 -22.93 -9.57
N TYR A 134 -6.56 -22.01 -8.67
CA TYR A 134 -7.02 -22.05 -7.27
C TYR A 134 -7.89 -20.82 -7.00
N PRO A 135 -9.19 -20.88 -7.30
CA PRO A 135 -10.10 -19.77 -7.01
C PRO A 135 -10.00 -19.35 -5.55
N PHE A 136 -9.93 -18.04 -5.31
CA PHE A 136 -9.79 -17.43 -3.98
C PHE A 136 -8.44 -17.61 -3.26
N ALA A 137 -7.40 -18.20 -3.87
CA ALA A 137 -6.10 -18.42 -3.23
C ALA A 137 -5.52 -17.16 -2.58
N SER A 138 -5.55 -16.02 -3.29
CA SER A 138 -5.08 -14.73 -2.75
C SER A 138 -5.83 -14.32 -1.48
N ARG A 139 -7.12 -14.64 -1.39
CA ARG A 139 -7.99 -14.31 -0.26
C ARG A 139 -7.78 -15.27 0.91
N GLU A 140 -7.68 -16.57 0.64
CA GLU A 140 -7.38 -17.58 1.64
C GLU A 140 -6.04 -17.33 2.34
N MET A 141 -5.04 -16.85 1.58
CA MET A 141 -3.76 -16.41 2.16
C MET A 141 -3.91 -15.26 3.16
N ALA A 142 -4.97 -14.44 3.06
CA ALA A 142 -5.21 -13.32 3.97
C ALA A 142 -5.90 -13.74 5.25
N THR A 143 -6.85 -14.67 5.16
CA THR A 143 -7.64 -15.15 6.30
C THR A 143 -6.83 -16.09 7.20
N GLY A 144 -5.60 -16.45 6.76
CA GLY A 144 -4.73 -17.34 7.51
C GLY A 144 -5.48 -18.63 7.83
N MET A 145 -5.96 -19.36 6.80
CA MET A 145 -6.50 -20.72 7.00
C MET A 145 -5.39 -21.56 7.63
N GLY A 146 -5.16 -21.31 8.95
CA GLY A 146 -4.04 -21.78 9.75
C GLY A 146 -3.92 -23.30 9.81
N ASP A 147 -4.94 -24.01 9.37
CA ASP A 147 -5.01 -25.45 9.48
C ASP A 147 -4.45 -26.18 8.25
N ASN A 148 -4.24 -25.50 7.12
CA ASN A 148 -3.72 -26.15 5.92
C ASN A 148 -2.39 -25.51 5.44
N VAL A 149 -1.32 -25.74 6.21
CA VAL A 149 0.04 -25.26 5.91
C VAL A 149 0.52 -25.72 4.53
N GLU A 150 0.12 -26.92 4.08
CA GLU A 150 0.56 -27.44 2.77
C GLU A 150 -0.09 -26.67 1.62
N LEU A 151 -1.36 -26.30 1.73
CA LEU A 151 -2.05 -25.48 0.74
C LEU A 151 -1.41 -24.08 0.64
N LEU A 152 -1.10 -23.45 1.77
CA LEU A 152 -0.36 -22.19 1.79
C LEU A 152 1.02 -22.31 1.12
N ARG A 153 1.73 -23.41 1.36
CA ARG A 153 3.01 -23.68 0.67
C ARG A 153 2.83 -23.83 -0.84
N GLN A 154 1.76 -24.43 -1.29
CA GLN A 154 1.44 -24.51 -2.73
C GLN A 154 1.21 -23.14 -3.30
N TYR A 155 0.43 -22.26 -2.66
CA TYR A 155 0.22 -20.88 -3.11
C TYR A 155 1.53 -20.10 -3.19
N TYR A 156 2.44 -20.26 -2.22
CA TYR A 156 3.77 -19.67 -2.29
C TYR A 156 4.61 -20.25 -3.45
N ARG A 157 4.55 -21.56 -3.72
CA ARG A 157 5.26 -22.19 -4.86
C ARG A 157 4.78 -21.65 -6.20
N TYR A 158 3.49 -21.39 -6.34
CA TYR A 158 2.91 -20.76 -7.54
C TYR A 158 3.12 -19.23 -7.58
N ASN A 159 3.80 -18.65 -6.60
CA ASN A 159 4.05 -17.22 -6.48
C ASN A 159 2.77 -16.39 -6.52
N ILE A 160 1.71 -16.87 -5.88
CA ILE A 160 0.43 -16.18 -5.79
C ILE A 160 0.56 -15.05 -4.77
N GLY A 161 0.28 -13.82 -5.19
CA GLY A 161 0.27 -12.66 -4.31
C GLY A 161 -0.96 -12.64 -3.41
N GLY A 162 -0.74 -12.52 -2.11
CA GLY A 162 -1.81 -12.36 -1.13
C GLY A 162 -2.33 -10.93 -1.06
N PHE A 163 -3.07 -10.67 0.01
CA PHE A 163 -3.76 -9.41 0.28
C PHE A 163 -2.86 -8.16 0.14
N ASP A 164 -1.68 -8.16 0.77
CA ASP A 164 -0.75 -7.02 0.74
C ASP A 164 -0.29 -6.69 -0.68
N PHE A 165 -0.07 -7.74 -1.48
CA PHE A 165 0.34 -7.58 -2.87
C PHE A 165 -0.78 -7.00 -3.73
N ILE A 166 -2.02 -7.49 -3.59
CA ILE A 166 -3.19 -7.02 -4.36
C ILE A 166 -3.45 -5.53 -4.09
N TYR A 167 -3.40 -5.09 -2.84
CA TYR A 167 -3.54 -3.66 -2.53
C TYR A 167 -2.33 -2.84 -3.00
N THR A 168 -1.13 -3.42 -3.01
CA THR A 168 0.06 -2.76 -3.57
C THR A 168 -0.14 -2.44 -5.04
N ILE A 169 -0.54 -3.41 -5.85
CA ILE A 169 -0.74 -3.20 -7.30
C ILE A 169 -1.93 -2.28 -7.57
N SER A 170 -2.99 -2.34 -6.76
CA SER A 170 -4.15 -1.43 -6.87
C SER A 170 -3.76 0.04 -6.67
N LEU A 171 -2.97 0.32 -5.64
CA LEU A 171 -2.48 1.67 -5.34
C LEU A 171 -1.41 2.17 -6.32
N MET A 172 -0.76 1.26 -7.07
CA MET A 172 0.18 1.63 -8.13
C MET A 172 -0.51 2.05 -9.43
N VAL A 173 -1.80 1.76 -9.61
CA VAL A 173 -2.55 2.07 -10.85
C VAL A 173 -2.42 3.55 -11.28
N PRO A 174 -2.62 4.57 -10.43
CA PRO A 174 -2.46 5.96 -10.83
C PRO A 174 -1.06 6.29 -11.38
N ILE A 175 -0.02 5.68 -10.80
CA ILE A 175 1.37 5.85 -11.23
C ILE A 175 1.59 5.22 -12.60
N MET A 176 1.08 3.99 -12.81
CA MET A 176 1.18 3.30 -14.10
C MET A 176 0.45 4.07 -15.20
N VAL A 177 -0.73 4.62 -14.90
CA VAL A 177 -1.49 5.50 -15.82
C VAL A 177 -0.67 6.74 -16.19
N TYR A 178 -0.04 7.39 -15.20
CA TYR A 178 0.84 8.54 -15.46
C TYR A 178 2.00 8.17 -16.39
N VAL A 179 2.70 7.07 -16.11
CA VAL A 179 3.84 6.61 -16.92
C VAL A 179 3.40 6.25 -18.33
N ALA A 180 2.29 5.54 -18.49
CA ALA A 180 1.74 5.16 -19.78
C ALA A 180 1.37 6.39 -20.64
N LYS A 181 0.86 7.44 -20.00
CA LYS A 181 0.44 8.68 -20.67
C LYS A 181 1.61 9.58 -21.04
N ASN A 182 2.57 9.76 -20.15
CA ASN A 182 3.57 10.83 -20.24
C ASN A 182 4.97 10.36 -20.63
N HIS A 183 5.26 9.05 -20.56
CA HIS A 183 6.59 8.49 -20.84
C HIS A 183 6.56 7.47 -21.98
N HIS A 184 6.63 7.93 -23.23
CA HIS A 184 6.55 7.08 -24.45
C HIS A 184 7.49 5.87 -24.40
N LYS A 185 8.72 6.04 -23.91
CA LYS A 185 9.72 4.97 -23.80
C LYS A 185 9.26 3.81 -22.90
N TYR A 186 8.47 4.11 -21.87
CA TYR A 186 8.02 3.14 -20.85
C TYR A 186 6.54 2.78 -20.99
N ARG A 187 5.86 3.33 -22.00
CA ARG A 187 4.41 3.16 -22.21
C ARG A 187 3.99 1.69 -22.26
N VAL A 188 4.66 0.90 -23.10
CA VAL A 188 4.32 -0.53 -23.28
C VAL A 188 4.49 -1.29 -21.95
N TYR A 189 5.58 -1.03 -21.24
CA TYR A 189 5.82 -1.67 -19.94
C TYR A 189 4.76 -1.28 -18.90
N ALA A 190 4.38 -0.01 -18.85
CA ALA A 190 3.34 0.47 -17.93
C ALA A 190 1.96 -0.13 -18.28
N LEU A 191 1.61 -0.24 -19.57
CA LEU A 191 0.36 -0.86 -20.01
C LEU A 191 0.32 -2.36 -19.72
N LEU A 192 1.41 -3.09 -19.94
CA LEU A 192 1.49 -4.51 -19.59
C LEU A 192 1.31 -4.75 -18.10
N LEU A 193 1.99 -3.97 -17.26
CA LEU A 193 1.84 -4.06 -15.80
C LEU A 193 0.42 -3.66 -15.37
N LEU A 194 -0.16 -2.63 -15.98
CA LEU A 194 -1.52 -2.20 -15.70
C LEU A 194 -2.54 -3.30 -16.04
N ALA A 195 -2.47 -3.86 -17.24
CA ALA A 195 -3.37 -4.92 -17.68
C ALA A 195 -3.27 -6.17 -16.80
N SER A 196 -2.03 -6.63 -16.52
CA SER A 196 -1.82 -7.79 -15.63
C SER A 196 -2.28 -7.51 -14.21
N SER A 197 -2.10 -6.27 -13.70
CA SER A 197 -2.57 -5.88 -12.38
C SER A 197 -4.10 -5.91 -12.28
N ILE A 198 -4.81 -5.33 -13.24
CA ILE A 198 -6.28 -5.35 -13.26
C ILE A 198 -6.80 -6.79 -13.31
N SER A 199 -6.20 -7.65 -14.17
CA SER A 199 -6.57 -9.07 -14.23
C SER A 199 -6.34 -9.79 -12.90
N ALA A 200 -5.19 -9.58 -12.25
CA ALA A 200 -4.89 -10.19 -10.96
C ALA A 200 -5.85 -9.70 -9.86
N ILE A 201 -6.19 -8.40 -9.83
CA ILE A 201 -7.13 -7.84 -8.86
C ILE A 201 -8.54 -8.40 -9.03
N TYR A 202 -9.02 -8.46 -10.29
CA TYR A 202 -10.33 -9.02 -10.61
C TYR A 202 -10.44 -10.49 -10.19
N LEU A 203 -9.47 -11.31 -10.59
CA LEU A 203 -9.44 -12.75 -10.27
C LEU A 203 -9.23 -13.05 -8.77
N SER A 204 -8.69 -12.10 -8.02
CA SER A 204 -8.49 -12.25 -6.56
C SER A 204 -9.76 -11.99 -5.74
N SER A 205 -10.87 -11.58 -6.37
CA SER A 205 -12.18 -11.32 -5.73
C SER A 205 -12.15 -10.26 -4.61
N TYR A 206 -11.19 -9.31 -4.64
CA TYR A 206 -11.12 -8.19 -3.70
C TYR A 206 -11.85 -6.97 -4.22
N THR A 207 -13.14 -6.85 -3.91
CA THR A 207 -14.00 -5.75 -4.38
C THR A 207 -13.44 -4.36 -4.05
N THR A 208 -12.96 -4.16 -2.81
CA THR A 208 -12.36 -2.87 -2.40
C THR A 208 -11.12 -2.53 -3.24
N ALA A 209 -10.25 -3.50 -3.50
CA ALA A 209 -9.06 -3.30 -4.33
C ALA A 209 -9.44 -3.00 -5.79
N LEU A 210 -10.49 -3.63 -6.29
CA LEU A 210 -11.04 -3.35 -7.63
C LEU A 210 -11.57 -1.93 -7.72
N LEU A 211 -12.38 -1.47 -6.75
CA LEU A 211 -12.92 -0.11 -6.70
C LEU A 211 -11.79 0.94 -6.60
N ILE A 212 -10.77 0.68 -5.78
CA ILE A 212 -9.57 1.54 -5.70
C ILE A 212 -8.85 1.61 -7.04
N SER A 213 -8.72 0.48 -7.73
CA SER A 213 -8.08 0.43 -9.05
C SER A 213 -8.89 1.19 -10.11
N LEU A 214 -10.19 1.05 -10.10
CA LEU A 214 -11.08 1.81 -10.99
C LEU A 214 -10.99 3.32 -10.72
N ALA A 215 -10.99 3.73 -9.45
CA ALA A 215 -10.74 5.12 -9.07
C ALA A 215 -9.35 5.60 -9.52
N GLY A 216 -8.34 4.72 -9.43
CA GLY A 216 -6.99 4.97 -9.96
C GLY A 216 -6.94 5.11 -11.49
N LEU A 217 -7.73 4.34 -12.23
CA LEU A 217 -7.85 4.45 -13.68
C LEU A 217 -8.45 5.79 -14.13
N MET A 218 -9.33 6.40 -13.32
CA MET A 218 -9.86 7.74 -13.61
C MET A 218 -8.76 8.80 -13.70
N CYS A 219 -7.55 8.52 -13.22
CA CYS A 219 -6.38 9.38 -13.43
C CYS A 219 -6.01 9.56 -14.93
N VAL A 220 -6.54 8.74 -15.84
CA VAL A 220 -6.42 8.96 -17.29
C VAL A 220 -6.95 10.33 -17.71
N PHE A 221 -8.01 10.80 -17.06
CA PHE A 221 -8.63 12.09 -17.34
C PHE A 221 -7.89 13.28 -16.71
N LEU A 222 -6.89 13.03 -15.86
CA LEU A 222 -6.11 14.12 -15.27
C LEU A 222 -5.24 14.80 -16.34
N PRO A 223 -5.12 16.14 -16.29
CA PRO A 223 -4.16 16.84 -17.14
C PRO A 223 -2.72 16.42 -16.80
N ALA A 224 -1.82 16.48 -17.79
CA ALA A 224 -0.41 16.13 -17.63
C ALA A 224 0.30 16.96 -16.54
N VAL A 225 -0.13 18.20 -16.35
CA VAL A 225 0.39 19.11 -15.33
C VAL A 225 -0.73 19.51 -14.39
N MET A 226 -0.63 19.10 -13.13
CA MET A 226 -1.59 19.48 -12.10
C MET A 226 -0.92 20.28 -11.00
N THR A 227 -1.40 21.51 -10.80
CA THR A 227 -1.05 22.31 -9.63
C THR A 227 -1.82 21.80 -8.39
N ARG A 228 -1.34 22.14 -7.20
CA ARG A 228 -2.04 21.85 -5.94
C ARG A 228 -3.51 22.35 -5.94
N HIS A 229 -3.75 23.51 -6.55
CA HIS A 229 -5.07 24.09 -6.64
C HIS A 229 -5.98 23.30 -7.59
N SER A 230 -5.46 22.86 -8.74
CA SER A 230 -6.18 22.03 -9.70
C SER A 230 -6.56 20.68 -9.11
N VAL A 231 -5.67 20.04 -8.34
CA VAL A 231 -5.98 18.78 -7.65
C VAL A 231 -7.13 18.93 -6.67
N LYS A 232 -7.12 20.00 -5.87
CA LYS A 232 -8.22 20.28 -4.93
C LYS A 232 -9.54 20.49 -5.65
N LYS A 233 -9.55 21.28 -6.74
CA LYS A 233 -10.75 21.48 -7.55
C LYS A 233 -11.27 20.17 -8.12
N TYR A 234 -10.37 19.33 -8.64
CA TYR A 234 -10.73 18.04 -9.21
C TYR A 234 -11.36 17.09 -8.17
N LEU A 235 -10.76 17.01 -6.97
CA LEU A 235 -11.34 16.22 -5.88
C LEU A 235 -12.70 16.74 -5.42
N ILE A 236 -12.84 18.07 -5.30
CA ILE A 236 -14.14 18.69 -4.98
C ILE A 236 -15.15 18.37 -6.07
N SER A 237 -14.76 18.43 -7.35
CA SER A 237 -15.65 18.08 -8.46
C SER A 237 -16.06 16.61 -8.42
N ILE A 238 -15.13 15.68 -8.11
CA ILE A 238 -15.47 14.26 -7.94
C ILE A 238 -16.46 14.09 -6.79
N LEU A 239 -16.19 14.69 -5.62
CA LEU A 239 -17.09 14.62 -4.47
C LEU A 239 -18.47 15.18 -4.81
N LEU A 240 -18.54 16.32 -5.52
CA LEU A 240 -19.79 16.91 -5.95
C LEU A 240 -20.54 15.99 -6.91
N VAL A 241 -19.86 15.42 -7.92
CA VAL A 241 -20.48 14.46 -8.86
C VAL A 241 -20.96 13.22 -8.11
N THR A 242 -20.15 12.67 -7.20
CA THR A 242 -20.56 11.50 -6.39
C THR A 242 -21.79 11.84 -5.55
N PHE A 243 -21.83 13.03 -4.94
CA PHE A 243 -22.97 13.49 -4.17
C PHE A 243 -24.24 13.67 -5.03
N LEU A 244 -24.08 14.28 -6.22
CA LEU A 244 -25.20 14.46 -7.15
C LEU A 244 -25.71 13.13 -7.74
N CYS A 245 -24.81 12.15 -7.88
CA CYS A 245 -25.15 10.82 -8.38
C CYS A 245 -25.52 9.84 -7.26
N TYR A 246 -25.58 10.29 -6.00
CA TYR A 246 -25.77 9.40 -4.85
C TYR A 246 -27.04 8.54 -4.97
N GLU A 247 -28.14 9.14 -5.39
CA GLU A 247 -29.41 8.44 -5.58
C GLU A 247 -29.38 7.41 -6.74
N SER A 248 -28.55 7.64 -7.76
CA SER A 248 -28.41 6.73 -8.89
C SER A 248 -27.33 5.66 -8.66
N LEU A 249 -26.49 5.83 -7.65
CA LEU A 249 -25.39 4.92 -7.35
C LEU A 249 -25.86 3.48 -7.04
N PRO A 250 -26.93 3.23 -6.26
CA PRO A 250 -27.46 1.90 -6.04
C PRO A 250 -27.87 1.21 -7.35
N ILE A 251 -28.56 1.93 -8.24
CA ILE A 251 -29.01 1.39 -9.53
C ILE A 251 -27.78 1.00 -10.38
N ILE A 252 -26.75 1.84 -10.40
CA ILE A 252 -25.50 1.58 -11.13
C ILE A 252 -24.82 0.34 -10.56
N LEU A 253 -24.69 0.24 -9.23
CA LEU A 253 -24.03 -0.90 -8.56
C LEU A 253 -24.80 -2.20 -8.80
N GLN A 254 -26.13 -2.17 -8.71
CA GLN A 254 -26.99 -3.31 -8.99
C GLN A 254 -26.90 -3.74 -10.45
N THR A 255 -26.88 -2.78 -11.39
CA THR A 255 -26.70 -3.08 -12.80
C THR A 255 -25.31 -3.72 -13.05
N LEU A 256 -24.25 -3.14 -12.46
CA LEU A 256 -22.90 -3.68 -12.57
C LEU A 256 -22.80 -5.09 -11.97
N SER A 257 -23.48 -5.38 -10.87
CA SER A 257 -23.49 -6.71 -10.28
C SER A 257 -24.03 -7.78 -11.23
N GLY A 258 -25.01 -7.41 -12.08
CA GLY A 258 -25.56 -8.31 -13.11
C GLY A 258 -24.63 -8.58 -14.30
N PHE A 259 -23.60 -7.76 -14.50
CA PHE A 259 -22.62 -7.94 -15.59
C PHE A 259 -21.31 -8.62 -15.12
N VAL A 260 -21.14 -8.84 -13.83
CA VAL A 260 -19.92 -9.41 -13.25
C VAL A 260 -20.10 -10.92 -13.10
N ASP A 261 -19.29 -11.71 -13.82
CA ASP A 261 -19.31 -13.18 -13.72
C ASP A 261 -18.76 -13.69 -12.38
N ASN A 262 -18.01 -12.88 -11.65
CA ASN A 262 -17.49 -13.24 -10.33
C ASN A 262 -18.56 -13.03 -9.28
N GLU A 263 -19.13 -14.16 -8.82
CA GLU A 263 -20.27 -14.19 -7.91
C GLU A 263 -20.03 -13.41 -6.60
N GLU A 264 -18.82 -13.50 -6.01
CA GLU A 264 -18.49 -12.76 -4.80
C GLU A 264 -18.44 -11.24 -5.01
N ILE A 265 -17.92 -10.78 -6.15
CA ILE A 265 -17.92 -9.36 -6.47
C ILE A 265 -19.34 -8.89 -6.72
N ALA A 266 -20.14 -9.69 -7.42
CA ALA A 266 -21.54 -9.38 -7.69
C ALA A 266 -22.37 -9.23 -6.41
N ILE A 267 -22.26 -10.18 -5.47
CA ILE A 267 -22.92 -10.15 -4.15
C ILE A 267 -22.53 -8.86 -3.41
N ARG A 268 -21.24 -8.53 -3.34
CA ARG A 268 -20.75 -7.34 -2.61
C ARG A 268 -21.18 -6.03 -3.24
N LEU A 269 -21.24 -5.95 -4.57
CA LEU A 269 -21.76 -4.77 -5.24
C LEU A 269 -23.24 -4.57 -4.91
N LYS A 270 -24.01 -5.67 -4.82
CA LYS A 270 -25.39 -5.66 -4.40
C LYS A 270 -25.52 -5.22 -2.94
N ASP A 271 -24.75 -5.79 -2.03
CA ASP A 271 -24.74 -5.40 -0.61
C ASP A 271 -24.44 -3.90 -0.41
N ILE A 272 -23.47 -3.36 -1.18
CA ILE A 272 -23.18 -1.92 -1.16
C ILE A 272 -24.38 -1.12 -1.68
N SER A 273 -25.03 -1.58 -2.75
CA SER A 273 -26.25 -0.97 -3.28
C SER A 273 -27.34 -0.92 -2.23
N ASP A 274 -27.60 -2.05 -1.57
CA ASP A 274 -28.64 -2.21 -0.55
C ASP A 274 -28.34 -1.31 0.68
N MET A 275 -27.09 -1.24 1.11
CA MET A 275 -26.65 -0.36 2.19
C MET A 275 -26.91 1.12 1.86
N ILE A 276 -26.58 1.56 0.63
CA ILE A 276 -26.80 2.96 0.20
C ILE A 276 -28.29 3.28 0.08
N SER A 277 -29.09 2.30 -0.35
CA SER A 277 -30.56 2.43 -0.47
C SER A 277 -31.29 2.40 0.89
N GLY A 278 -30.55 2.12 1.99
CA GLY A 278 -31.15 1.95 3.32
C GLY A 278 -31.96 0.67 3.46
N THR A 279 -31.78 -0.29 2.56
CA THR A 279 -32.39 -1.63 2.65
C THR A 279 -31.66 -2.41 3.73
N GLN A 280 -32.42 -3.19 4.52
CA GLN A 280 -31.83 -4.00 5.58
C GLN A 280 -30.91 -5.06 4.97
N LEU A 281 -29.63 -5.03 5.36
CA LEU A 281 -28.65 -6.02 4.94
C LEU A 281 -28.94 -7.34 5.63
N ASP A 282 -28.62 -8.44 4.96
CA ASP A 282 -28.60 -9.74 5.59
C ASP A 282 -27.49 -9.76 6.67
N ASP A 283 -27.80 -10.22 7.89
CA ASP A 283 -26.86 -10.30 9.00
C ASP A 283 -25.62 -11.17 8.67
N SER A 284 -25.74 -12.06 7.70
CA SER A 284 -24.64 -12.88 7.18
C SER A 284 -23.76 -12.15 6.17
N SER A 285 -24.11 -10.93 5.74
CA SER A 285 -23.33 -10.21 4.74
C SER A 285 -21.98 -9.74 5.32
N ASP A 286 -20.94 -9.77 4.45
CA ASP A 286 -19.60 -9.31 4.80
C ASP A 286 -19.60 -7.81 5.18
N ILE A 287 -20.55 -7.03 4.62
CA ILE A 287 -20.69 -5.60 4.90
C ILE A 287 -21.33 -5.36 6.27
N ALA A 288 -22.39 -6.08 6.63
CA ALA A 288 -23.00 -6.00 7.94
C ALA A 288 -22.02 -6.41 9.05
N THR A 289 -21.28 -7.52 8.82
CA THR A 289 -20.21 -7.95 9.71
C THR A 289 -19.15 -6.87 9.92
N ARG A 290 -18.71 -6.17 8.86
CA ARG A 290 -17.74 -5.08 8.96
C ARG A 290 -18.28 -3.88 9.71
N GLN A 291 -19.54 -3.52 9.49
CA GLN A 291 -20.19 -2.43 10.21
C GLN A 291 -20.17 -2.71 11.72
N ASN A 292 -20.58 -3.90 12.15
CA ASN A 292 -20.54 -4.30 13.55
C ASN A 292 -19.12 -4.20 14.13
N LEU A 293 -18.09 -4.64 13.38
CA LEU A 293 -16.70 -4.54 13.81
C LEU A 293 -16.18 -3.09 13.88
N TYR A 294 -16.69 -2.18 13.05
CA TYR A 294 -16.38 -0.76 13.17
C TYR A 294 -17.05 -0.14 14.40
N GLU A 295 -18.30 -0.49 14.67
CA GLU A 295 -19.02 -0.06 15.87
C GLU A 295 -18.35 -0.57 17.15
N ASP A 296 -17.91 -1.82 17.17
CA ASP A 296 -17.14 -2.40 18.27
C ASP A 296 -15.82 -1.67 18.51
N SER A 297 -15.09 -1.32 17.44
CA SER A 297 -13.85 -0.56 17.56
C SER A 297 -14.10 0.85 18.08
N LEU A 298 -15.19 1.50 17.64
CA LEU A 298 -15.55 2.85 18.08
C LEU A 298 -16.04 2.84 19.52
N SER A 299 -16.84 1.86 19.92
CA SER A 299 -17.29 1.71 21.32
C SER A 299 -16.11 1.51 22.26
N GLY A 300 -15.14 0.65 21.88
CA GLY A 300 -13.92 0.46 22.66
C GLY A 300 -13.09 1.74 22.80
N PHE A 301 -13.01 2.57 21.76
CA PHE A 301 -12.38 3.89 21.89
C PHE A 301 -13.14 4.80 22.86
N LEU A 302 -14.47 4.81 22.81
CA LEU A 302 -15.29 5.67 23.67
C LEU A 302 -15.27 5.22 25.14
N GLU A 303 -15.06 3.93 25.43
CA GLU A 303 -14.90 3.41 26.78
C GLU A 303 -13.64 3.99 27.49
N ASN A 304 -12.52 4.12 26.76
CA ASN A 304 -11.29 4.72 27.29
C ASN A 304 -10.58 5.58 26.24
N PRO A 305 -11.04 6.82 26.01
CA PRO A 305 -10.55 7.66 24.92
C PRO A 305 -9.08 8.04 25.03
N ILE A 306 -8.49 8.09 26.23
CA ILE A 306 -7.12 8.57 26.44
C ILE A 306 -6.09 7.47 26.16
N LEU A 307 -6.25 6.31 26.78
CA LEU A 307 -5.29 5.21 26.73
C LEU A 307 -5.73 4.04 25.83
N GLY A 308 -6.99 4.04 25.40
CA GLY A 308 -7.61 2.89 24.74
C GLY A 308 -7.91 1.76 25.73
N ILE A 309 -8.58 0.74 25.22
CA ILE A 309 -8.95 -0.42 26.04
C ILE A 309 -7.87 -1.50 26.09
N GLN A 310 -6.77 -1.32 25.34
CA GLN A 310 -5.62 -2.25 25.24
C GLN A 310 -5.98 -3.69 24.84
N VAL A 311 -7.20 -3.88 24.37
CA VAL A 311 -7.72 -5.15 23.81
C VAL A 311 -8.19 -4.85 22.39
N MET A 312 -7.94 -5.77 21.46
CA MET A 312 -8.36 -5.59 20.09
C MET A 312 -9.84 -6.00 19.98
N ARG A 313 -10.73 -5.01 19.88
CA ARG A 313 -12.13 -5.22 19.51
C ARG A 313 -12.34 -4.74 18.06
N GLY A 314 -13.21 -5.40 17.34
CA GLY A 314 -13.44 -5.12 15.93
C GLY A 314 -12.37 -5.73 15.05
N GLY A 315 -11.68 -4.98 14.21
CA GLY A 315 -10.54 -5.54 13.47
C GLY A 315 -10.49 -5.25 11.97
N HIS A 316 -11.47 -4.57 11.38
CA HIS A 316 -11.52 -4.33 9.93
C HIS A 316 -11.07 -2.92 9.48
N SER A 317 -10.69 -2.03 10.39
CA SER A 317 -10.12 -0.72 10.08
C SER A 317 -8.83 -0.50 10.85
N PHE A 318 -7.73 -0.25 10.15
CA PHE A 318 -6.47 0.08 10.82
C PHE A 318 -6.59 1.31 11.71
N VAL A 319 -7.27 2.35 11.22
CA VAL A 319 -7.45 3.61 11.95
C VAL A 319 -8.28 3.38 13.22
N LEU A 320 -9.44 2.74 13.10
CA LEU A 320 -10.32 2.47 14.23
C LEU A 320 -9.70 1.48 15.23
N CYS A 321 -8.98 0.47 14.76
CA CYS A 321 -8.25 -0.46 15.63
C CYS A 321 -7.18 0.25 16.45
N ILE A 322 -6.41 1.16 15.84
CA ILE A 322 -5.40 1.97 16.54
C ILE A 322 -6.07 2.88 17.57
N MET A 323 -7.19 3.51 17.22
CA MET A 323 -7.94 4.36 18.15
C MET A 323 -8.51 3.55 19.33
N CYS A 324 -9.13 2.42 19.04
CA CYS A 324 -9.70 1.52 20.07
C CYS A 324 -8.61 1.03 21.03
N TYR A 325 -7.50 0.53 20.50
CA TYR A 325 -6.44 -0.08 21.30
C TYR A 325 -5.64 0.95 22.11
N TYR A 326 -5.34 2.14 21.54
CA TYR A 326 -4.40 3.13 22.10
C TYR A 326 -5.00 4.49 22.42
N GLY A 327 -6.29 4.69 22.17
CA GLY A 327 -6.96 5.95 22.44
C GLY A 327 -6.33 7.14 21.70
N LEU A 328 -6.21 8.25 22.40
CA LEU A 328 -5.61 9.49 21.92
C LEU A 328 -4.14 9.32 21.51
N ILE A 329 -3.40 8.43 22.18
CA ILE A 329 -2.02 8.08 21.82
C ILE A 329 -1.99 7.49 20.42
N GLY A 330 -2.94 6.61 20.09
CA GLY A 330 -3.09 6.05 18.73
C GLY A 330 -3.34 7.11 17.67
N ILE A 331 -4.18 8.12 17.96
CA ILE A 331 -4.42 9.24 17.06
C ILE A 331 -3.13 10.06 16.81
N ILE A 332 -2.36 10.30 17.85
CA ILE A 332 -1.06 10.99 17.72
C ILE A 332 -0.10 10.17 16.85
N MET A 333 -0.07 8.84 17.02
CA MET A 333 0.76 7.96 16.19
C MET A 333 0.34 8.02 14.71
N LEU A 334 -0.95 7.94 14.42
CA LEU A 334 -1.49 8.08 13.06
C LEU A 334 -1.10 9.43 12.46
N TYR A 335 -1.25 10.52 13.22
CA TYR A 335 -0.84 11.84 12.77
C TYR A 335 0.66 11.91 12.44
N LEU A 336 1.53 11.35 13.30
CA LEU A 336 2.98 11.31 13.05
C LEU A 336 3.33 10.49 11.80
N MET A 337 2.67 9.35 11.60
CA MET A 337 2.84 8.51 10.42
C MET A 337 2.44 9.27 9.14
N PHE A 338 1.24 9.85 9.11
CA PHE A 338 0.77 10.61 7.95
C PHE A 338 1.62 11.85 7.68
N ARG A 339 2.04 12.54 8.73
CA ARG A 339 2.96 13.68 8.62
C ARG A 339 4.30 13.27 8.02
N TYR A 340 4.86 12.14 8.47
CA TYR A 340 6.09 11.59 7.91
C TYR A 340 5.93 11.29 6.43
N LEU A 341 4.92 10.51 6.06
CA LEU A 341 4.62 10.17 4.67
C LEU A 341 4.45 11.41 3.79
N TYR A 342 3.70 12.39 4.26
CA TYR A 342 3.50 13.66 3.56
C TYR A 342 4.82 14.39 3.32
N ASN A 343 5.62 14.59 4.36
CA ASN A 343 6.82 15.41 4.26
C ASN A 343 7.95 14.74 3.47
N VAL A 344 8.10 13.44 3.57
CA VAL A 344 9.19 12.70 2.93
C VAL A 344 8.83 12.28 1.51
N PHE A 345 7.59 11.82 1.28
CA PHE A 345 7.22 11.21 0.00
C PHE A 345 6.25 12.05 -0.84
N PHE A 346 5.69 13.12 -0.29
CA PHE A 346 4.74 13.98 -1.00
C PHE A 346 5.28 15.36 -1.29
N LYS A 347 5.73 16.04 -0.25
CA LYS A 347 6.19 17.42 -0.32
C LYS A 347 7.28 17.65 -1.39
N PRO A 348 8.23 16.75 -1.62
CA PRO A 348 9.22 16.91 -2.69
C PRO A 348 8.59 16.99 -4.08
N PHE A 349 7.43 16.39 -4.29
CA PHE A 349 6.78 16.31 -5.60
C PHE A 349 5.73 17.39 -5.86
N ILE A 350 5.48 18.32 -4.92
CA ILE A 350 4.46 19.38 -5.06
C ILE A 350 4.64 20.23 -6.33
N ARG A 351 5.88 20.36 -6.82
CA ARG A 351 6.22 21.13 -8.01
C ARG A 351 6.45 20.29 -9.27
N CYS A 352 6.13 19.00 -9.21
CA CYS A 352 6.35 18.08 -10.31
C CYS A 352 5.04 17.80 -11.06
N ASN A 353 5.18 17.47 -12.35
CA ASN A 353 4.03 17.13 -13.20
C ASN A 353 3.24 15.93 -12.66
N MET A 354 3.90 15.02 -11.95
CA MET A 354 3.30 13.82 -11.36
C MET A 354 2.51 14.08 -10.06
N TYR A 355 2.52 15.30 -9.54
CA TYR A 355 1.93 15.63 -8.23
C TYR A 355 0.48 15.16 -8.06
N GLY A 356 -0.36 15.38 -9.07
CA GLY A 356 -1.77 14.99 -9.01
C GLY A 356 -1.97 13.48 -8.81
N HIS A 357 -1.21 12.68 -9.54
CA HIS A 357 -1.28 11.22 -9.47
C HIS A 357 -0.78 10.71 -8.10
N ILE A 358 0.34 11.25 -7.61
CA ILE A 358 0.88 10.91 -6.29
C ILE A 358 -0.11 11.29 -5.18
N TYR A 359 -0.77 12.44 -5.32
CA TYR A 359 -1.78 12.89 -4.36
C TYR A 359 -2.98 11.94 -4.30
N ILE A 360 -3.45 11.46 -5.45
CA ILE A 360 -4.54 10.49 -5.53
C ILE A 360 -4.12 9.16 -4.89
N VAL A 361 -2.91 8.67 -5.17
CA VAL A 361 -2.39 7.47 -4.50
C VAL A 361 -2.43 7.63 -2.98
N TYR A 362 -2.09 8.81 -2.47
CA TYR A 362 -2.12 9.05 -1.03
C TYR A 362 -3.53 9.06 -0.45
N VAL A 363 -4.46 9.69 -1.15
CA VAL A 363 -5.87 9.67 -0.73
C VAL A 363 -6.41 8.25 -0.74
N LEU A 364 -6.14 7.49 -1.80
CA LEU A 364 -6.53 6.08 -1.89
C LEU A 364 -5.87 5.23 -0.80
N TYR A 365 -4.60 5.51 -0.47
CA TYR A 365 -3.92 4.82 0.63
C TYR A 365 -4.57 5.09 1.99
N ILE A 366 -4.94 6.35 2.28
CA ILE A 366 -5.70 6.68 3.49
C ILE A 366 -7.03 5.92 3.52
N LEU A 367 -7.73 5.86 2.39
CA LEU A 367 -8.97 5.11 2.27
C LEU A 367 -8.76 3.62 2.56
N VAL A 368 -7.67 3.02 2.04
CA VAL A 368 -7.31 1.63 2.36
C VAL A 368 -7.14 1.42 3.86
N LEU A 369 -6.46 2.35 4.56
CA LEU A 369 -6.25 2.25 6.01
C LEU A 369 -7.54 2.39 6.83
N ILE A 370 -8.51 3.13 6.31
CA ILE A 370 -9.84 3.24 6.94
C ILE A 370 -10.63 1.95 6.74
N LEU A 371 -10.55 1.35 5.55
CA LEU A 371 -11.36 0.20 5.17
C LEU A 371 -10.72 -1.16 5.51
N ASN A 372 -9.43 -1.21 5.85
CA ASN A 372 -8.70 -2.45 6.04
C ASN A 372 -7.80 -2.40 7.28
N PRO A 373 -7.53 -3.56 7.92
CA PRO A 373 -6.80 -3.62 9.19
C PRO A 373 -5.28 -3.52 9.06
N ARG A 374 -4.72 -3.50 7.85
CA ARG A 374 -3.27 -3.54 7.61
C ARG A 374 -2.74 -2.26 6.97
N THR A 375 -1.48 -1.92 7.27
CA THR A 375 -0.85 -0.66 6.86
C THR A 375 -0.17 -0.69 5.50
N TYR A 376 0.22 -1.84 4.97
CA TYR A 376 0.97 -1.96 3.69
C TYR A 376 2.13 -0.96 3.56
N LEU A 377 2.92 -0.80 4.61
CA LEU A 377 3.94 0.25 4.69
C LEU A 377 5.02 0.15 3.60
N PHE A 378 5.33 -1.05 3.11
CA PHE A 378 6.33 -1.22 2.05
C PHE A 378 5.99 -0.43 0.79
N LEU A 379 4.72 -0.39 0.39
CA LEU A 379 4.28 0.36 -0.78
C LEU A 379 4.55 1.87 -0.65
N PRO A 380 4.01 2.59 0.35
CA PRO A 380 4.22 4.03 0.48
C PRO A 380 5.66 4.39 0.89
N MET A 381 6.38 3.48 1.54
CA MET A 381 7.76 3.74 1.98
C MET A 381 8.81 3.45 0.91
N PHE A 382 8.51 2.61 -0.06
CA PHE A 382 9.47 2.20 -1.09
C PHE A 382 8.96 2.35 -2.53
N CYS A 383 7.87 1.64 -2.89
CA CYS A 383 7.44 1.55 -4.30
C CYS A 383 7.01 2.91 -4.86
N ILE A 384 6.10 3.60 -4.18
CA ILE A 384 5.60 4.91 -4.62
C ILE A 384 6.73 5.95 -4.71
N PRO A 385 7.59 6.13 -3.70
CA PRO A 385 8.68 7.08 -3.78
C PRO A 385 9.70 6.77 -4.87
N LEU A 386 10.04 5.50 -5.07
CA LEU A 386 11.02 5.11 -6.09
C LEU A 386 10.50 5.41 -7.50
N PHE A 387 9.26 5.01 -7.81
CA PHE A 387 8.63 5.32 -9.11
C PHE A 387 8.46 6.83 -9.29
N SER A 388 7.97 7.51 -8.26
CA SER A 388 7.75 8.95 -8.31
C SER A 388 9.04 9.73 -8.52
N TYR A 389 10.11 9.34 -7.83
CA TYR A 389 11.43 9.95 -7.99
C TYR A 389 11.98 9.74 -9.39
N TYR A 390 11.86 8.52 -9.94
CA TYR A 390 12.40 8.20 -11.25
C TYR A 390 11.66 8.88 -12.41
N PHE A 391 10.32 8.91 -12.35
CA PHE A 391 9.48 9.44 -13.43
C PHE A 391 9.13 10.92 -13.27
N SER A 392 9.44 11.54 -12.14
CA SER A 392 9.21 12.96 -11.95
C SER A 392 10.38 13.79 -12.52
N ASP A 393 10.06 15.00 -13.00
CA ASP A 393 11.06 15.97 -13.48
C ASP A 393 11.97 16.53 -12.37
N VAL A 394 11.86 16.03 -11.14
CA VAL A 394 12.70 16.47 -10.00
C VAL A 394 14.17 16.20 -10.27
N ILE A 395 14.49 15.07 -10.91
CA ILE A 395 15.88 14.72 -11.26
C ILE A 395 16.50 15.75 -12.23
N TYR A 396 15.70 16.33 -13.11
CA TYR A 396 16.21 17.30 -14.10
C TYR A 396 16.37 18.70 -13.50
N LYS A 397 15.52 19.11 -12.56
CA LYS A 397 15.57 20.44 -11.93
C LYS A 397 16.68 20.60 -10.90
N THR A 398 17.07 19.52 -10.20
CA THR A 398 18.24 19.52 -9.30
C THR A 398 19.58 19.57 -10.02
N LYS A 399 19.62 19.30 -11.34
CA LYS A 399 20.82 19.45 -12.16
C LYS A 399 21.04 20.88 -12.69
N MET A 400 20.00 21.73 -12.65
CA MET A 400 20.05 23.11 -13.15
C MET A 400 20.13 24.16 -12.03
N ALA A 401 20.03 23.76 -10.78
CA ALA A 401 20.24 24.59 -9.60
C ALA A 401 21.56 24.24 -8.89
#